data_460df323d1bf723b9852a0430a305850
#
_entry.id   460df323d1bf723b9852a0430a305850
#
_cell.length_a   1.000
_cell.length_b   1.000
_cell.length_c   1.000
_cell.angle_alpha   90.00
_cell.angle_beta   90.00
_cell.angle_gamma   90.00
#
_symmetry.space_group_name_H-M   'P 1'
#
loop_
_entity.id
_entity.type
_entity.pdbx_description
1 polymer ?
#
loop_
_entity_poly.entity_id
_entity_poly.type
_entity_poly.pdbx_seq_one_letter_code
_entity_poly.pdbx_strand_id
1 'polypeptide(L)'
;GERLSVEFVVNLVIDPDKRLIRAFAGDPVSVFRQGVALARGVFEVPVAEMADIVVSVAGPPKNLNLYQATRACYPAILGPKPVVREGGIVIVPAPCPDGLGEESARLWLRDTPDGLRIVEKARTHGIPEGAHMGYRFGRFLTHASEVIVTDCLIPAATLREVRLTPMRTAQEAMDHAVATLGADARVLVIPHGVATIPVLQS
;
A
#
# COMPACT_ATOMS: atom_id res chain seq x y z
N GLY A 1 -21.50 1.45 12.31
CA GLY A 1 -22.92 1.36 11.91
C GLY A 1 -23.91 1.48 13.06
N GLU A 2 -23.59 0.93 14.21
CA GLU A 2 -24.56 0.89 15.35
C GLU A 2 -24.80 2.24 16.04
N ARG A 3 -23.97 3.25 15.78
CA ARG A 3 -24.11 4.60 16.38
C ARG A 3 -24.88 5.61 15.52
N LEU A 4 -25.12 5.28 14.26
CA LEU A 4 -25.90 6.07 13.33
C LEU A 4 -26.93 5.14 12.69
N SER A 5 -28.22 5.42 12.85
CA SER A 5 -29.28 4.68 12.18
C SER A 5 -29.27 5.02 10.68
N VAL A 6 -28.47 4.28 9.92
CA VAL A 6 -28.50 4.34 8.45
C VAL A 6 -29.51 3.29 7.99
N GLU A 7 -30.64 3.73 7.49
CA GLU A 7 -31.75 2.86 7.09
C GLU A 7 -31.60 2.32 5.66
N PHE A 8 -30.89 3.04 4.80
CA PHE A 8 -30.76 2.69 3.41
C PHE A 8 -29.43 3.15 2.81
N VAL A 9 -28.77 2.30 2.02
CA VAL A 9 -27.56 2.63 1.26
C VAL A 9 -27.66 2.20 -0.17
N VAL A 10 -26.96 2.89 -1.05
CA VAL A 10 -26.66 2.45 -2.41
C VAL A 10 -25.14 2.26 -2.51
N ASN A 11 -24.71 1.11 -2.97
CA ASN A 11 -23.30 0.77 -3.16
C ASN A 11 -23.06 0.25 -4.57
N LEU A 12 -21.90 0.59 -5.13
CA LEU A 12 -21.53 0.26 -6.50
C LEU A 12 -20.24 -0.58 -6.49
N VAL A 13 -20.20 -1.62 -7.31
CA VAL A 13 -18.97 -2.30 -7.68
C VAL A 13 -18.62 -1.87 -9.10
N ILE A 14 -17.44 -1.30 -9.27
CA ILE A 14 -16.92 -0.81 -10.55
C ILE A 14 -15.63 -1.54 -10.89
N ASP A 15 -15.35 -1.73 -12.17
CA ASP A 15 -14.09 -2.32 -12.64
C ASP A 15 -12.92 -1.31 -12.58
N PRO A 16 -11.67 -1.73 -12.82
CA PRO A 16 -10.52 -0.84 -12.88
C PRO A 16 -10.66 0.30 -13.91
N ASP A 17 -11.42 0.09 -14.98
CA ASP A 17 -11.71 1.09 -16.02
C ASP A 17 -12.87 2.04 -15.66
N LYS A 18 -13.38 1.98 -14.41
CA LYS A 18 -14.47 2.79 -13.87
C LYS A 18 -15.86 2.46 -14.47
N ARG A 19 -16.03 1.31 -15.12
CA ARG A 19 -17.34 0.87 -15.62
C ARG A 19 -18.11 0.18 -14.50
N LEU A 20 -19.42 0.44 -14.44
CA LEU A 20 -20.28 -0.17 -13.45
C LEU A 20 -20.43 -1.68 -13.73
N ILE A 21 -20.04 -2.51 -12.77
CA ILE A 21 -20.31 -3.95 -12.79
C ILE A 21 -21.70 -4.21 -12.21
N ARG A 22 -21.98 -3.66 -11.00
CA ARG A 22 -23.26 -3.83 -10.33
C ARG A 22 -23.54 -2.75 -9.30
N ALA A 23 -24.82 -2.41 -9.14
CA ALA A 23 -25.34 -1.62 -8.04
C ALA A 23 -26.12 -2.50 -7.07
N PHE A 24 -26.00 -2.19 -5.78
CA PHE A 24 -26.76 -2.81 -4.70
C PHE A 24 -27.45 -1.70 -3.89
N ALA A 25 -28.68 -1.94 -3.45
CA ALA A 25 -29.43 -0.96 -2.66
C ALA A 25 -30.25 -1.65 -1.59
N GLY A 26 -30.40 -1.02 -0.40
CA GLY A 26 -31.20 -1.55 0.70
C GLY A 26 -30.51 -1.45 2.05
N ASP A 27 -30.71 -2.46 2.90
CA ASP A 27 -30.09 -2.54 4.24
C ASP A 27 -28.56 -2.50 4.16
N PRO A 28 -27.88 -1.66 4.97
CA PRO A 28 -26.45 -1.44 4.90
C PRO A 28 -25.61 -2.71 5.04
N VAL A 29 -25.96 -3.63 5.92
CA VAL A 29 -25.21 -4.87 6.17
C VAL A 29 -25.37 -5.84 5.00
N SER A 30 -26.59 -5.99 4.51
CA SER A 30 -26.90 -6.84 3.38
C SER A 30 -26.21 -6.36 2.10
N VAL A 31 -26.31 -5.08 1.81
CA VAL A 31 -25.67 -4.44 0.64
C VAL A 31 -24.15 -4.56 0.72
N PHE A 32 -23.55 -4.35 1.89
CA PHE A 32 -22.11 -4.53 2.08
C PHE A 32 -21.66 -5.97 1.79
N ARG A 33 -22.36 -6.97 2.36
CA ARG A 33 -22.01 -8.38 2.16
C ARG A 33 -22.11 -8.80 0.69
N GLN A 34 -23.16 -8.39 -0.01
CA GLN A 34 -23.32 -8.68 -1.44
C GLN A 34 -22.25 -8.00 -2.28
N GLY A 35 -21.95 -6.72 -1.97
CA GLY A 35 -20.90 -5.96 -2.64
C GLY A 35 -19.53 -6.59 -2.46
N VAL A 36 -19.17 -7.00 -1.25
CA VAL A 36 -17.90 -7.69 -0.96
C VAL A 36 -17.80 -9.03 -1.68
N ALA A 37 -18.87 -9.83 -1.68
CA ALA A 37 -18.88 -11.13 -2.38
C ALA A 37 -18.58 -10.98 -3.88
N LEU A 38 -19.19 -9.98 -4.52
CA LEU A 38 -18.91 -9.68 -5.93
C LEU A 38 -17.48 -9.10 -6.12
N ALA A 39 -17.08 -8.14 -5.27
CA ALA A 39 -15.77 -7.47 -5.37
C ALA A 39 -14.60 -8.46 -5.23
N ARG A 40 -14.74 -9.48 -4.40
CA ARG A 40 -13.74 -10.56 -4.29
C ARG A 40 -13.50 -11.24 -5.63
N GLY A 41 -14.53 -11.60 -6.35
CA GLY A 41 -14.40 -12.23 -7.68
C GLY A 41 -13.79 -11.32 -8.75
N VAL A 42 -13.78 -10.00 -8.52
CA VAL A 42 -13.24 -9.01 -9.47
C VAL A 42 -11.78 -8.65 -9.13
N PHE A 43 -11.45 -8.52 -7.85
CA PHE A 43 -10.18 -7.93 -7.39
C PHE A 43 -9.23 -8.91 -6.73
N GLU A 44 -9.71 -10.04 -6.21
CA GLU A 44 -8.84 -11.05 -5.61
C GLU A 44 -8.13 -11.87 -6.69
N VAL A 45 -6.81 -11.96 -6.55
CA VAL A 45 -5.94 -12.75 -7.43
C VAL A 45 -5.20 -13.77 -6.59
N PRO A 46 -5.32 -15.08 -6.88
CA PRO A 46 -4.63 -16.10 -6.12
C PRO A 46 -3.12 -16.03 -6.35
N VAL A 47 -2.35 -16.12 -5.27
CA VAL A 47 -0.89 -16.18 -5.28
C VAL A 47 -0.49 -17.48 -4.59
N ALA A 48 0.34 -18.28 -5.25
CA ALA A 48 0.71 -19.60 -4.76
C ALA A 48 1.56 -19.53 -3.48
N GLU A 49 2.51 -18.62 -3.42
CA GLU A 49 3.49 -18.51 -2.33
C GLU A 49 3.88 -17.06 -2.08
N MET A 50 4.37 -16.77 -0.86
CA MET A 50 4.95 -15.46 -0.55
C MET A 50 6.21 -15.20 -1.38
N ALA A 51 6.41 -13.93 -1.74
CA ALA A 51 7.59 -13.46 -2.44
C ALA A 51 8.60 -12.82 -1.49
N ASP A 52 9.86 -12.82 -1.89
CA ASP A 52 10.94 -12.10 -1.22
C ASP A 52 10.95 -10.63 -1.64
N ILE A 53 10.62 -10.38 -2.89
CA ILE A 53 10.56 -9.06 -3.52
C ILE A 53 9.17 -8.87 -4.13
N VAL A 54 8.51 -7.77 -3.81
CA VAL A 54 7.24 -7.40 -4.44
C VAL A 54 7.38 -6.07 -5.17
N VAL A 55 7.17 -6.08 -6.49
CA VAL A 55 7.04 -4.85 -7.28
C VAL A 55 5.57 -4.52 -7.42
N SER A 56 5.12 -3.41 -6.82
CA SER A 56 3.71 -3.03 -6.83
C SER A 56 3.53 -1.63 -7.42
N VAL A 57 2.86 -1.55 -8.57
CA VAL A 57 2.76 -0.30 -9.35
C VAL A 57 1.53 0.50 -8.95
N ALA A 58 1.75 1.76 -8.58
CA ALA A 58 0.68 2.73 -8.40
C ALA A 58 0.38 3.43 -9.74
N GLY A 59 -0.59 2.93 -10.49
CA GLY A 59 -1.01 3.55 -11.74
C GLY A 59 -1.74 4.90 -11.54
N PRO A 60 -1.96 5.67 -12.63
CA PRO A 60 -2.74 6.90 -12.60
C PRO A 60 -4.18 6.67 -12.09
N PRO A 61 -4.77 7.63 -11.34
CA PRO A 61 -4.18 8.88 -10.85
C PRO A 61 -3.47 8.75 -9.50
N LYS A 62 -3.26 7.52 -9.00
CA LYS A 62 -2.69 7.28 -7.65
C LYS A 62 -1.19 7.54 -7.58
N ASN A 63 -0.50 7.60 -8.71
CA ASN A 63 0.93 7.91 -8.81
C ASN A 63 1.25 9.42 -8.84
N LEU A 64 0.26 10.31 -8.66
CA LEU A 64 0.46 11.75 -8.67
C LEU A 64 1.20 12.27 -7.43
N ASN A 65 0.97 11.67 -6.27
CA ASN A 65 1.71 12.00 -5.05
C ASN A 65 2.01 10.76 -4.21
N LEU A 66 2.98 10.90 -3.31
CA LEU A 66 3.46 9.79 -2.49
C LEU A 66 2.37 9.23 -1.57
N TYR A 67 1.53 10.08 -0.99
CA TYR A 67 0.41 9.66 -0.13
C TYR A 67 -0.49 8.65 -0.83
N GLN A 68 -0.79 8.88 -2.11
CA GLN A 68 -1.61 7.97 -2.89
C GLN A 68 -0.82 6.76 -3.41
N ALA A 69 0.42 7.00 -3.88
CA ALA A 69 1.27 5.96 -4.47
C ALA A 69 1.60 4.83 -3.48
N THR A 70 1.86 5.16 -2.22
CA THR A 70 2.15 4.15 -1.18
C THR A 70 0.98 3.21 -0.87
N ARG A 71 -0.22 3.50 -1.37
CA ARG A 71 -1.33 2.53 -1.33
C ARG A 71 -1.02 1.24 -2.10
N ALA A 72 -0.10 1.27 -3.05
CA ALA A 72 0.40 0.07 -3.71
C ALA A 72 1.11 -0.91 -2.75
N CYS A 73 1.60 -0.44 -1.59
CA CYS A 73 2.16 -1.33 -0.56
C CYS A 73 1.08 -2.13 0.20
N TYR A 74 -0.19 -1.69 0.19
CA TYR A 74 -1.23 -2.33 0.99
C TYR A 74 -1.47 -3.79 0.62
N PRO A 75 -1.65 -4.15 -0.67
CA PRO A 75 -1.84 -5.53 -1.03
C PRO A 75 -0.64 -6.41 -0.68
N ALA A 76 0.57 -5.86 -0.74
CA ALA A 76 1.79 -6.61 -0.41
C ALA A 76 1.95 -6.89 1.09
N ILE A 77 1.62 -5.90 1.95
CA ILE A 77 1.98 -5.92 3.39
C ILE A 77 0.76 -5.92 4.32
N LEU A 78 -0.27 -5.12 4.02
CA LEU A 78 -1.41 -4.89 4.92
C LEU A 78 -2.65 -5.68 4.55
N GLY A 79 -2.58 -6.57 3.58
CA GLY A 79 -3.65 -7.49 3.23
C GLY A 79 -3.99 -8.45 4.39
N PRO A 80 -5.05 -9.26 4.27
CA PRO A 80 -5.41 -10.26 5.29
C PRO A 80 -4.26 -11.22 5.62
N LYS A 81 -3.47 -11.58 4.61
CA LYS A 81 -2.17 -12.24 4.71
C LYS A 81 -1.20 -11.49 3.81
N PRO A 82 -0.06 -10.98 4.32
CA PRO A 82 0.98 -10.40 3.48
C PRO A 82 1.43 -11.38 2.39
N VAL A 83 1.70 -10.87 1.20
CA VAL A 83 2.27 -11.68 0.10
C VAL A 83 3.77 -11.47 -0.06
N VAL A 84 4.32 -10.44 0.57
CA VAL A 84 5.76 -10.33 0.80
C VAL A 84 6.10 -11.00 2.13
N ARG A 85 7.19 -11.77 2.19
CA ARG A 85 7.65 -12.38 3.44
C ARG A 85 8.16 -11.33 4.43
N GLU A 86 8.23 -11.67 5.70
CA GLU A 86 8.87 -10.84 6.71
C GLU A 86 10.35 -10.60 6.34
N GLY A 87 10.79 -9.35 6.42
CA GLY A 87 12.13 -8.95 5.96
C GLY A 87 12.30 -8.85 4.45
N GLY A 88 11.25 -9.07 3.66
CA GLY A 88 11.29 -8.87 2.21
C GLY A 88 11.32 -7.40 1.80
N ILE A 89 11.46 -7.13 0.50
CA ILE A 89 11.58 -5.78 -0.07
C ILE A 89 10.36 -5.49 -0.93
N VAL A 90 9.81 -4.28 -0.79
CA VAL A 90 8.72 -3.79 -1.65
C VAL A 90 9.22 -2.63 -2.50
N ILE A 91 9.04 -2.72 -3.81
CA ILE A 91 9.42 -1.68 -4.80
C ILE A 91 8.15 -1.05 -5.34
N VAL A 92 8.08 0.29 -5.29
CA VAL A 92 6.95 1.08 -5.76
C VAL A 92 7.41 2.10 -6.81
N PRO A 93 7.30 1.79 -8.09
CA PRO A 93 7.51 2.77 -9.16
C PRO A 93 6.41 3.84 -9.13
N ALA A 94 6.78 5.11 -8.90
CA ALA A 94 5.80 6.20 -8.84
C ALA A 94 6.45 7.58 -9.04
N PRO A 95 6.09 8.34 -10.09
CA PRO A 95 6.70 9.63 -10.41
C PRO A 95 6.40 10.74 -9.40
N CYS A 96 5.24 10.73 -8.74
CA CYS A 96 4.83 11.68 -7.70
C CYS A 96 5.08 13.17 -8.07
N PRO A 97 4.59 13.68 -9.21
CA PRO A 97 4.82 15.07 -9.63
C PRO A 97 4.24 16.10 -8.64
N ASP A 98 3.19 15.74 -7.89
CA ASP A 98 2.55 16.60 -6.88
C ASP A 98 3.20 16.44 -5.49
N GLY A 99 4.40 15.85 -5.41
CA GLY A 99 5.18 15.73 -4.18
C GLY A 99 4.62 14.72 -3.17
N LEU A 100 4.73 15.05 -1.88
CA LEU A 100 4.33 14.16 -0.79
C LEU A 100 2.81 13.96 -0.68
N GLY A 101 2.04 15.00 -1.01
CA GLY A 101 0.58 15.02 -0.84
C GLY A 101 0.11 15.24 0.61
N GLU A 102 0.97 15.01 1.62
CA GLU A 102 0.66 15.23 3.03
C GLU A 102 1.95 15.49 3.84
N GLU A 103 2.15 16.74 4.23
CA GLU A 103 3.35 17.20 4.94
C GLU A 103 3.36 16.79 6.42
N SER A 104 2.19 16.68 7.05
CA SER A 104 2.08 16.32 8.47
C SER A 104 2.73 14.96 8.78
N ALA A 105 2.67 14.03 7.83
CA ALA A 105 3.32 12.73 7.95
C ALA A 105 4.85 12.86 8.03
N ARG A 106 5.46 13.70 7.19
CA ARG A 106 6.91 13.94 7.18
C ARG A 106 7.37 14.54 8.51
N LEU A 107 6.70 15.58 8.97
CA LEU A 107 7.02 16.24 10.24
C LEU A 107 6.89 15.27 11.42
N TRP A 108 5.88 14.42 11.41
CA TRP A 108 5.66 13.45 12.48
C TRP A 108 6.69 12.32 12.50
N LEU A 109 7.24 11.95 11.31
CA LEU A 109 8.24 10.89 11.17
C LEU A 109 9.67 11.35 11.42
N ARG A 110 9.97 12.64 11.27
CA ARG A 110 11.34 13.18 11.24
C ARG A 110 12.22 12.68 12.38
N ASP A 111 11.68 12.67 13.61
CA ASP A 111 12.41 12.31 14.81
C ASP A 111 12.20 10.84 15.24
N THR A 112 11.66 10.01 14.35
CA THR A 112 11.34 8.62 14.66
C THR A 112 12.21 7.68 13.82
N PRO A 113 13.11 6.87 14.44
CA PRO A 113 14.18 6.18 13.71
C PRO A 113 13.72 4.99 12.86
N ASP A 114 12.71 4.23 13.28
CA ASP A 114 12.32 2.97 12.66
C ASP A 114 10.82 2.68 12.75
N GLY A 115 10.37 1.63 12.08
CA GLY A 115 8.97 1.24 12.00
C GLY A 115 8.33 0.90 13.35
N LEU A 116 9.07 0.22 14.24
CA LEU A 116 8.56 -0.16 15.57
C LEU A 116 8.32 1.10 16.42
N ARG A 117 9.26 2.03 16.41
CA ARG A 117 9.14 3.32 17.14
C ARG A 117 8.02 4.18 16.59
N ILE A 118 7.75 4.14 15.29
CA ILE A 118 6.60 4.82 14.69
C ILE A 118 5.30 4.25 15.23
N VAL A 119 5.17 2.92 15.28
CA VAL A 119 3.97 2.25 15.79
C VAL A 119 3.79 2.50 17.29
N GLU A 120 4.88 2.46 18.08
CA GLU A 120 4.86 2.76 19.50
C GLU A 120 4.44 4.21 19.78
N LYS A 121 5.01 5.17 19.05
CA LYS A 121 4.65 6.59 19.13
C LYS A 121 3.16 6.81 18.86
N ALA A 122 2.59 6.12 17.87
CA ALA A 122 1.16 6.18 17.59
C ALA A 122 0.30 5.61 18.71
N ARG A 123 0.75 4.54 19.38
CA ARG A 123 0.02 3.92 20.50
C ARG A 123 0.04 4.80 21.74
N THR A 124 1.16 5.46 22.03
CA THR A 124 1.36 6.23 23.27
C THR A 124 0.84 7.66 23.17
N HIS A 125 0.98 8.31 22.01
CA HIS A 125 0.66 9.73 21.82
C HIS A 125 -0.52 9.96 20.87
N GLY A 126 -1.06 8.90 20.25
CA GLY A 126 -2.04 9.02 19.18
C GLY A 126 -1.40 9.43 17.85
N ILE A 127 -2.24 9.58 16.84
CA ILE A 127 -1.84 10.00 15.49
C ILE A 127 -2.44 11.39 15.26
N PRO A 128 -1.61 12.44 15.07
CA PRO A 128 -2.11 13.76 14.74
C PRO A 128 -2.93 13.75 13.44
N GLU A 129 -3.80 14.75 13.27
CA GLU A 129 -4.52 14.93 12.03
C GLU A 129 -3.54 15.02 10.85
N GLY A 130 -3.85 14.35 9.74
CA GLY A 130 -2.99 14.27 8.56
C GLY A 130 -1.81 13.27 8.67
N ALA A 131 -1.34 12.90 9.88
CA ALA A 131 -0.14 12.07 10.06
C ALA A 131 -0.38 10.55 9.93
N HIS A 132 -1.61 10.10 9.63
CA HIS A 132 -1.93 8.67 9.52
C HIS A 132 -1.14 7.93 8.42
N MET A 133 -0.65 8.63 7.39
CA MET A 133 0.27 8.07 6.40
C MET A 133 1.59 7.65 7.05
N GLY A 134 2.13 8.47 7.96
CA GLY A 134 3.34 8.13 8.70
C GLY A 134 3.19 6.87 9.54
N TYR A 135 2.05 6.68 10.20
CA TYR A 135 1.74 5.44 10.91
C TYR A 135 1.75 4.21 9.97
N ARG A 136 1.18 4.35 8.76
CA ARG A 136 1.20 3.28 7.76
C ARG A 136 2.61 2.94 7.32
N PHE A 137 3.47 3.94 7.12
CA PHE A 137 4.89 3.69 6.82
C PHE A 137 5.57 2.90 7.95
N GLY A 138 5.28 3.24 9.20
CA GLY A 138 5.72 2.42 10.34
C GLY A 138 5.27 0.98 10.19
N ARG A 139 4.00 0.74 9.88
CA ARG A 139 3.45 -0.59 9.64
C ARG A 139 4.13 -1.33 8.48
N PHE A 140 4.47 -0.65 7.39
CA PHE A 140 5.22 -1.28 6.30
C PHE A 140 6.59 -1.74 6.78
N LEU A 141 7.32 -0.89 7.47
CA LEU A 141 8.68 -1.12 7.94
C LEU A 141 8.77 -2.03 9.18
N THR A 142 7.66 -2.43 9.79
CA THR A 142 7.66 -3.52 10.78
C THR A 142 7.59 -4.90 10.14
N HIS A 143 7.30 -4.99 8.85
CA HIS A 143 7.15 -6.24 8.12
C HIS A 143 8.21 -6.38 7.00
N ALA A 144 8.28 -5.39 6.11
CA ALA A 144 9.31 -5.32 5.07
C ALA A 144 10.61 -4.74 5.63
N SER A 145 11.75 -5.26 5.22
CA SER A 145 13.06 -4.68 5.56
C SER A 145 13.25 -3.33 4.90
N GLU A 146 12.66 -3.15 3.73
CA GLU A 146 12.81 -1.94 2.93
C GLU A 146 11.59 -1.70 2.04
N VAL A 147 11.21 -0.43 1.88
CA VAL A 147 10.26 0.03 0.87
C VAL A 147 10.97 1.02 -0.03
N ILE A 148 11.17 0.63 -1.28
CA ILE A 148 11.91 1.41 -2.28
C ILE A 148 10.92 2.14 -3.18
N VAL A 149 11.13 3.44 -3.39
CA VAL A 149 10.36 4.24 -4.35
C VAL A 149 11.27 4.62 -5.51
N THR A 150 10.81 4.35 -6.73
CA THR A 150 11.58 4.58 -7.95
C THR A 150 10.89 5.53 -8.91
N ASP A 151 11.66 6.05 -9.87
CA ASP A 151 11.17 6.94 -10.94
C ASP A 151 10.47 8.20 -10.37
N CYS A 152 10.85 8.60 -9.16
CA CYS A 152 10.16 9.58 -8.35
C CYS A 152 10.81 10.97 -8.48
N LEU A 153 9.98 12.01 -8.62
CA LEU A 153 10.41 13.40 -8.73
C LEU A 153 10.64 14.08 -7.37
N ILE A 154 10.24 13.42 -6.27
CA ILE A 154 10.49 13.92 -4.91
C ILE A 154 12.00 13.81 -4.61
N PRO A 155 12.63 14.84 -4.04
CA PRO A 155 14.03 14.78 -3.66
C PRO A 155 14.33 13.59 -2.76
N ALA A 156 15.43 12.89 -3.04
CA ALA A 156 15.85 11.70 -2.30
C ALA A 156 15.98 11.93 -0.78
N ALA A 157 16.42 13.12 -0.38
CA ALA A 157 16.49 13.49 1.04
C ALA A 157 15.10 13.45 1.71
N THR A 158 14.08 13.99 1.04
CA THR A 158 12.70 14.01 1.53
C THR A 158 12.11 12.60 1.65
N LEU A 159 12.38 11.71 0.69
CA LEU A 159 11.96 10.31 0.76
C LEU A 159 12.59 9.59 1.96
N ARG A 160 13.87 9.85 2.25
CA ARG A 160 14.54 9.28 3.43
C ARG A 160 13.98 9.80 4.76
N GLU A 161 13.52 11.06 4.81
CA GLU A 161 12.85 11.59 6.00
C GLU A 161 11.57 10.83 6.35
N VAL A 162 10.88 10.30 5.36
CA VAL A 162 9.68 9.44 5.54
C VAL A 162 10.02 7.95 5.55
N ARG A 163 11.30 7.60 5.73
CA ARG A 163 11.80 6.21 5.87
C ARG A 163 11.59 5.34 4.63
N LEU A 164 11.56 5.96 3.46
CA LEU A 164 11.54 5.24 2.18
C LEU A 164 12.91 5.33 1.52
N THR A 165 13.30 4.29 0.82
CA THR A 165 14.55 4.26 0.05
C THR A 165 14.33 4.80 -1.35
N PRO A 166 14.94 5.92 -1.74
CA PRO A 166 14.88 6.41 -3.10
C PRO A 166 15.88 5.67 -3.99
N MET A 167 15.43 5.18 -5.14
CA MET A 167 16.28 4.71 -6.22
C MET A 167 15.81 5.33 -7.55
N ARG A 168 16.73 5.46 -8.50
CA ARG A 168 16.46 6.19 -9.74
C ARG A 168 15.49 5.44 -10.65
N THR A 169 15.66 4.12 -10.77
CA THR A 169 14.85 3.27 -11.66
C THR A 169 14.41 1.98 -10.96
N ALA A 170 13.33 1.39 -11.45
CA ALA A 170 12.86 0.09 -11.00
C ALA A 170 13.91 -1.01 -11.20
N GLN A 171 14.77 -0.90 -12.26
CA GLN A 171 15.85 -1.85 -12.48
C GLN A 171 16.92 -1.75 -11.40
N GLU A 172 17.38 -0.54 -11.06
CA GLU A 172 18.34 -0.36 -9.95
C GLU A 172 17.79 -0.91 -8.62
N ALA A 173 16.51 -0.71 -8.35
CA ALA A 173 15.85 -1.24 -7.16
C ALA A 173 15.79 -2.77 -7.17
N MET A 174 15.53 -3.38 -8.33
CA MET A 174 15.54 -4.82 -8.49
C MET A 174 16.92 -5.41 -8.29
N ASP A 175 17.94 -4.82 -8.91
CA ASP A 175 19.35 -5.27 -8.79
C ASP A 175 19.81 -5.20 -7.32
N HIS A 176 19.47 -4.10 -6.62
CA HIS A 176 19.71 -3.95 -5.17
C HIS A 176 18.98 -5.02 -4.34
N ALA A 177 17.72 -5.23 -4.62
CA ALA A 177 16.90 -6.20 -3.88
C ALA A 177 17.42 -7.63 -4.05
N VAL A 178 17.80 -8.02 -5.28
CA VAL A 178 18.40 -9.33 -5.57
C VAL A 178 19.77 -9.45 -4.92
N ALA A 179 20.61 -8.41 -4.96
CA ALA A 179 21.91 -8.42 -4.26
C ALA A 179 21.76 -8.56 -2.74
N THR A 180 20.67 -8.00 -2.16
CA THR A 180 20.40 -8.05 -0.73
C THR A 180 19.80 -9.39 -0.28
N LEU A 181 18.87 -9.96 -1.05
CA LEU A 181 18.07 -11.13 -0.66
C LEU A 181 18.54 -12.44 -1.30
N GLY A 182 19.46 -12.36 -2.26
CA GLY A 182 20.01 -13.51 -2.97
C GLY A 182 19.45 -13.68 -4.38
N ALA A 183 20.22 -14.37 -5.24
CA ALA A 183 19.87 -14.59 -6.65
C ALA A 183 18.62 -15.46 -6.84
N ASP A 184 18.30 -16.30 -5.88
CA ASP A 184 17.12 -17.19 -5.90
C ASP A 184 15.88 -16.52 -5.30
N ALA A 185 15.94 -15.20 -5.00
CA ALA A 185 14.82 -14.44 -4.43
C ALA A 185 13.60 -14.50 -5.35
N ARG A 186 12.47 -14.92 -4.80
CA ARG A 186 11.19 -14.96 -5.51
C ARG A 186 10.62 -13.56 -5.69
N VAL A 187 10.24 -13.22 -6.92
CA VAL A 187 9.69 -11.92 -7.28
C VAL A 187 8.20 -12.05 -7.62
N LEU A 188 7.38 -11.19 -7.02
CA LEU A 188 5.97 -11.00 -7.39
C LEU A 188 5.80 -9.59 -7.97
N VAL A 189 5.22 -9.51 -9.17
CA VAL A 189 4.88 -8.23 -9.79
C VAL A 189 3.37 -8.03 -9.75
N ILE A 190 2.91 -6.89 -9.22
CA ILE A 190 1.51 -6.46 -9.15
C ILE A 190 1.35 -5.20 -10.00
N PRO A 191 1.01 -5.33 -11.30
CA PRO A 191 0.94 -4.18 -12.22
C PRO A 191 -0.12 -3.14 -11.84
N HIS A 192 -1.16 -3.56 -11.13
CA HIS A 192 -2.26 -2.72 -10.67
C HIS A 192 -2.40 -2.77 -9.15
N GLY A 193 -1.32 -2.41 -8.44
CA GLY A 193 -1.20 -2.56 -6.98
C GLY A 193 -2.27 -1.87 -6.14
N VAL A 194 -2.97 -0.88 -6.69
CA VAL A 194 -4.07 -0.20 -5.98
C VAL A 194 -5.43 -0.86 -6.24
N ALA A 195 -5.53 -1.69 -7.28
CA ALA A 195 -6.76 -2.34 -7.71
C ALA A 195 -6.72 -3.87 -7.61
N THR A 196 -5.62 -4.46 -7.14
CA THR A 196 -5.45 -5.90 -6.99
C THR A 196 -5.36 -6.29 -5.52
N ILE A 197 -6.06 -7.34 -5.13
CA ILE A 197 -5.99 -7.94 -3.80
C ILE A 197 -5.38 -9.34 -3.97
N PRO A 198 -4.06 -9.49 -3.80
CA PRO A 198 -3.43 -10.80 -3.86
C PRO A 198 -3.85 -11.62 -2.64
N VAL A 199 -4.19 -12.88 -2.84
CA VAL A 199 -4.62 -13.82 -1.80
C VAL A 199 -3.76 -15.07 -1.85
N LEU A 200 -3.01 -15.33 -0.79
CA LEU A 200 -2.23 -16.56 -0.67
C LEU A 200 -3.17 -17.76 -0.66
N GLN A 201 -2.89 -18.72 -1.53
CA GLN A 201 -3.53 -20.03 -1.51
C GLN A 201 -3.06 -20.77 -0.24
N SER A 202 -4.02 -21.25 0.54
CA SER A 202 -3.79 -22.05 1.75
C SER A 202 -3.48 -23.50 1.41
#